data_9073996b2adf4c307586e57cb378a548
#
_entry.id   9073996b2adf4c307586e57cb378a548
#
_cell.length_a   1.000
_cell.length_b   1.000
_cell.length_c   1.000
_cell.angle_alpha   90.00
_cell.angle_beta   90.00
_cell.angle_gamma   90.00
#
_symmetry.space_group_name_H-M   'P 1'
#
loop_
_entity.id
_entity.type
_entity.pdbx_description
1 polymer ?
#
loop_
_entity_poly.entity_id
_entity_poly.type
_entity_poly.pdbx_seq_one_letter_code
_entity_poly.pdbx_strand_id
1 'polypeptide(L)'
;MKNEPNNKKTVPICSKNKSQKITNEQWHAIIYNDSSYDNKFYYGVKTTGIFCRPSCKSKIPKRDNVNIFKNAQEALSQNFRPCKRCKPTALNLPNEEWIKHITDYIDKNFDESLTLEKLASICHGSPFHLQRTFKKIKGLTPMEYIQQIRTSKAKYYLEQTNYSIIEIGLTVGIQNTAYFSTLFKKKTGYTPNEYRKLHQK
;
A
#
# COMPACT_ATOMS: atom_id res chain seq x y z
N MET A 1 43.22 15.18 -37.32
CA MET A 1 42.23 14.38 -36.60
C MET A 1 42.73 14.22 -35.19
N LYS A 2 42.15 14.97 -34.23
CA LYS A 2 42.59 15.05 -32.83
C LYS A 2 41.62 14.27 -31.97
N ASN A 3 42.10 13.24 -31.27
CA ASN A 3 41.38 12.45 -30.31
C ASN A 3 41.13 13.26 -29.02
N GLU A 4 39.88 13.45 -28.63
CA GLU A 4 39.52 13.98 -27.30
C GLU A 4 39.54 12.87 -26.26
N PRO A 5 40.05 13.11 -25.04
CA PRO A 5 40.07 12.12 -23.98
C PRO A 5 38.73 12.09 -23.22
N ASN A 6 38.24 10.87 -23.05
CA ASN A 6 37.08 10.45 -22.30
C ASN A 6 37.17 10.85 -20.82
N ASN A 7 36.41 11.85 -20.38
CA ASN A 7 36.37 12.36 -19.02
C ASN A 7 35.51 11.47 -18.14
N LYS A 8 36.09 10.45 -17.53
CA LYS A 8 35.48 9.66 -16.46
C LYS A 8 35.29 10.54 -15.23
N LYS A 9 34.07 11.01 -15.00
CA LYS A 9 33.65 11.66 -13.75
C LYS A 9 33.80 10.63 -12.61
N THR A 10 34.85 10.77 -11.80
CA THR A 10 35.01 10.13 -10.51
C THR A 10 33.96 10.66 -9.55
N VAL A 11 33.00 9.78 -9.18
CA VAL A 11 32.05 10.05 -8.10
C VAL A 11 32.81 10.10 -6.77
N PRO A 12 32.63 11.14 -5.92
CA PRO A 12 33.39 11.24 -4.67
C PRO A 12 33.04 10.09 -3.73
N ILE A 13 34.05 9.41 -3.24
CA ILE A 13 33.98 8.36 -2.23
C ILE A 13 33.46 8.99 -0.94
N CYS A 14 32.23 8.65 -0.59
CA CYS A 14 31.53 9.11 0.61
C CYS A 14 32.29 8.69 1.87
N SER A 15 32.47 9.66 2.77
CA SER A 15 33.09 9.60 4.09
C SER A 15 32.71 8.32 4.86
N LYS A 16 33.73 7.67 5.49
CA LYS A 16 33.61 6.54 6.42
C LYS A 16 32.73 6.95 7.63
N ASN A 17 31.42 6.75 7.53
CA ASN A 17 30.55 6.84 8.69
C ASN A 17 30.85 5.66 9.62
N LYS A 18 31.22 5.96 10.88
CA LYS A 18 31.47 4.99 11.95
C LYS A 18 30.20 4.15 12.14
N SER A 19 30.27 2.86 11.79
CA SER A 19 29.20 1.91 12.12
C SER A 19 28.97 1.93 13.63
N GLN A 20 27.77 2.31 14.07
CA GLN A 20 27.41 2.27 15.49
C GLN A 20 27.49 0.80 15.96
N LYS A 21 28.22 0.56 17.06
CA LYS A 21 28.24 -0.77 17.70
C LYS A 21 26.85 -1.08 18.22
N ILE A 22 26.35 -2.28 17.91
CA ILE A 22 25.05 -2.77 18.37
C ILE A 22 25.01 -2.86 19.89
N THR A 23 23.99 -2.26 20.54
CA THR A 23 23.76 -2.38 21.97
C THR A 23 23.19 -3.76 22.34
N ASN A 24 23.26 -4.14 23.62
CA ASN A 24 22.66 -5.40 24.09
C ASN A 24 21.11 -5.39 23.90
N GLU A 25 20.48 -4.28 24.14
CA GLU A 25 19.06 -4.07 23.97
C GLU A 25 18.63 -4.27 22.49
N GLN A 26 19.32 -3.60 21.57
CA GLN A 26 19.06 -3.76 20.14
C GLN A 26 19.30 -5.20 19.67
N TRP A 27 20.34 -5.85 20.21
CA TRP A 27 20.62 -7.24 19.89
C TRP A 27 19.48 -8.17 20.37
N HIS A 28 18.99 -7.99 21.61
CA HIS A 28 17.85 -8.74 22.14
C HIS A 28 16.60 -8.52 21.26
N ALA A 29 16.29 -7.28 20.88
CA ALA A 29 15.19 -7.00 19.97
C ALA A 29 15.25 -7.79 18.64
N ILE A 30 16.48 -7.96 18.09
CA ILE A 30 16.69 -8.74 16.85
C ILE A 30 16.47 -10.24 17.09
N ILE A 31 17.07 -10.84 18.14
CA ILE A 31 16.97 -12.28 18.37
C ILE A 31 15.58 -12.74 18.79
N TYR A 32 14.83 -11.89 19.49
CA TYR A 32 13.44 -12.16 19.89
C TYR A 32 12.39 -11.69 18.89
N ASN A 33 12.81 -11.11 17.75
CA ASN A 33 11.91 -10.55 16.73
C ASN A 33 10.90 -9.56 17.31
N ASP A 34 11.37 -8.67 18.18
CA ASP A 34 10.51 -7.77 18.94
C ASP A 34 9.96 -6.63 18.07
N SER A 35 8.66 -6.66 17.84
CA SER A 35 7.96 -5.65 17.03
C SER A 35 7.84 -4.29 17.70
N SER A 36 8.02 -4.19 19.01
CA SER A 36 8.00 -2.91 19.72
C SER A 36 9.16 -1.98 19.35
N TYR A 37 10.21 -2.56 18.74
CA TYR A 37 11.36 -1.84 18.21
C TYR A 37 11.28 -1.54 16.70
N ASP A 38 10.23 -1.97 16.01
CA ASP A 38 10.01 -1.60 14.62
C ASP A 38 9.89 -0.07 14.50
N ASN A 39 10.51 0.50 13.46
CA ASN A 39 10.65 1.94 13.22
C ASN A 39 11.55 2.72 14.20
N LYS A 40 12.03 2.12 15.30
CA LYS A 40 13.04 2.74 16.17
C LYS A 40 14.44 2.60 15.61
N PHE A 41 14.73 1.46 14.99
CA PHE A 41 15.96 1.20 14.26
C PHE A 41 15.80 0.11 13.22
N TYR A 42 16.79 -0.01 12.34
CA TYR A 42 16.91 -1.09 11.36
C TYR A 42 18.28 -1.75 11.51
N TYR A 43 18.40 -3.01 11.14
CA TYR A 43 19.68 -3.69 11.14
C TYR A 43 20.04 -4.25 9.76
N GLY A 44 21.28 -4.10 9.36
CA GLY A 44 21.82 -4.64 8.12
C GLY A 44 22.83 -5.74 8.37
N VAL A 45 22.77 -6.80 7.57
CA VAL A 45 23.71 -7.92 7.63
C VAL A 45 24.80 -7.71 6.59
N LYS A 46 26.02 -7.41 7.04
CA LYS A 46 27.18 -7.06 6.19
C LYS A 46 27.46 -8.10 5.11
N THR A 47 27.35 -9.39 5.45
CA THR A 47 27.66 -10.50 4.52
C THR A 47 26.65 -10.64 3.38
N THR A 48 25.42 -10.14 3.54
CA THR A 48 24.36 -10.26 2.54
C THR A 48 23.98 -8.93 1.92
N GLY A 49 24.41 -7.81 2.51
CA GLY A 49 24.00 -6.48 2.11
C GLY A 49 22.48 -6.24 2.26
N ILE A 50 21.80 -7.00 3.13
CA ILE A 50 20.37 -6.88 3.34
C ILE A 50 20.10 -6.22 4.68
N PHE A 51 19.16 -5.24 4.71
CA PHE A 51 18.67 -4.70 5.96
C PHE A 51 17.22 -5.08 6.25
N CYS A 52 16.92 -5.22 7.54
CA CYS A 52 15.68 -5.69 8.09
C CYS A 52 15.21 -4.78 9.23
N ARG A 53 13.94 -4.90 9.60
CA ARG A 53 13.42 -4.38 10.88
C ARG A 53 13.59 -5.43 12.00
N PRO A 54 13.60 -5.04 13.29
CA PRO A 54 13.79 -5.95 14.43
C PRO A 54 12.85 -7.16 14.43
N SER A 55 11.57 -6.99 14.11
CA SER A 55 10.58 -8.06 14.06
C SER A 55 10.73 -9.07 12.91
N CYS A 56 11.80 -8.99 12.12
CA CYS A 56 11.98 -9.85 10.95
C CYS A 56 12.27 -11.29 11.32
N LYS A 57 11.39 -12.22 10.99
CA LYS A 57 11.56 -13.67 11.18
C LYS A 57 12.54 -14.30 10.17
N SER A 58 13.63 -13.63 9.83
CA SER A 58 14.73 -14.20 9.05
C SER A 58 15.71 -14.94 9.97
N LYS A 59 16.66 -15.67 9.37
CA LYS A 59 17.73 -16.30 10.16
C LYS A 59 18.48 -15.24 10.96
N ILE A 60 18.71 -15.49 12.26
CA ILE A 60 19.46 -14.60 13.14
C ILE A 60 20.90 -14.49 12.62
N PRO A 61 21.41 -13.28 12.36
CA PRO A 61 22.77 -13.08 11.88
C PRO A 61 23.81 -13.27 13.00
N LYS A 62 25.09 -13.40 12.65
CA LYS A 62 26.14 -13.25 13.65
C LYS A 62 26.23 -11.79 14.10
N ARG A 63 26.35 -11.53 15.40
CA ARG A 63 26.35 -10.19 15.98
C ARG A 63 27.38 -9.25 15.34
N ASP A 64 28.57 -9.73 15.07
CA ASP A 64 29.68 -8.96 14.48
C ASP A 64 29.40 -8.53 13.01
N ASN A 65 28.46 -9.19 12.36
CA ASN A 65 28.05 -8.90 11.00
C ASN A 65 26.86 -7.94 10.92
N VAL A 66 26.40 -7.38 12.04
CA VAL A 66 25.26 -6.48 12.08
C VAL A 66 25.71 -5.02 12.11
N ASN A 67 25.13 -4.20 11.23
CA ASN A 67 25.14 -2.75 11.29
C ASN A 67 23.77 -2.27 11.77
N ILE A 68 23.75 -1.21 12.57
CA ILE A 68 22.52 -0.55 13.02
C ILE A 68 22.31 0.74 12.23
N PHE A 69 21.08 1.02 11.83
CA PHE A 69 20.64 2.21 11.10
C PHE A 69 19.46 2.86 11.83
N LYS A 70 19.47 4.19 11.89
CA LYS A 70 18.38 4.95 12.50
C LYS A 70 17.08 4.88 11.69
N ASN A 71 17.21 4.80 10.37
CA ASN A 71 16.08 4.73 9.44
C ASN A 71 16.48 3.95 8.17
N ALA A 72 15.47 3.63 7.36
CA ALA A 72 15.66 2.88 6.12
C ALA A 72 16.52 3.64 5.09
N GLN A 73 16.42 4.98 5.08
CA GLN A 73 17.18 5.81 4.14
C GLN A 73 18.69 5.75 4.41
N GLU A 74 19.08 5.71 5.69
CA GLU A 74 20.48 5.52 6.08
C GLU A 74 21.00 4.16 5.60
N ALA A 75 20.21 3.10 5.72
CA ALA A 75 20.60 1.78 5.22
C ALA A 75 20.78 1.77 3.69
N LEU A 76 19.84 2.41 2.95
CA LEU A 76 19.94 2.54 1.49
C LEU A 76 21.16 3.36 1.06
N SER A 77 21.48 4.46 1.75
CA SER A 77 22.65 5.29 1.46
C SER A 77 23.98 4.54 1.67
N GLN A 78 23.98 3.50 2.50
CA GLN A 78 25.12 2.60 2.72
C GLN A 78 25.08 1.34 1.83
N ASN A 79 24.30 1.36 0.74
CA ASN A 79 24.16 0.29 -0.24
C ASN A 79 23.58 -1.04 0.30
N PHE A 80 22.83 -0.98 1.40
CA PHE A 80 22.05 -2.12 1.84
C PHE A 80 20.71 -2.17 1.10
N ARG A 81 20.33 -3.35 0.61
CA ARG A 81 19.01 -3.55 -0.03
C ARG A 81 17.97 -3.99 0.99
N PRO A 82 16.71 -3.61 0.81
CA PRO A 82 15.63 -4.00 1.73
C PRO A 82 15.36 -5.51 1.67
N CYS A 83 15.07 -6.08 2.83
CA CYS A 83 14.67 -7.48 2.94
C CYS A 83 13.32 -7.71 2.25
N LYS A 84 13.26 -8.70 1.35
CA LYS A 84 12.02 -9.08 0.65
C LYS A 84 10.93 -9.64 1.58
N ARG A 85 11.32 -10.22 2.72
CA ARG A 85 10.40 -10.82 3.70
C ARG A 85 9.71 -9.76 4.55
N CYS A 86 10.47 -8.89 5.23
CA CYS A 86 9.91 -7.89 6.15
C CYS A 86 9.65 -6.54 5.49
N LYS A 87 10.13 -6.31 4.25
CA LYS A 87 9.92 -5.07 3.46
C LYS A 87 10.10 -3.80 4.31
N PRO A 88 11.32 -3.54 4.84
CA PRO A 88 11.56 -2.50 5.83
C PRO A 88 11.38 -1.07 5.29
N THR A 89 11.35 -0.89 3.98
CA THR A 89 11.05 0.38 3.30
C THR A 89 9.57 0.57 3.00
N ALA A 90 8.75 -0.50 3.12
CA ALA A 90 7.32 -0.31 3.09
C ALA A 90 6.94 0.49 4.34
N LEU A 91 6.32 1.66 4.14
CA LEU A 91 5.69 2.42 5.22
C LEU A 91 4.73 1.46 5.94
N ASN A 92 5.16 0.90 7.07
CA ASN A 92 4.29 0.15 7.95
C ASN A 92 3.47 1.17 8.74
N LEU A 93 2.56 1.81 8.04
CA LEU A 93 1.42 2.42 8.72
C LEU A 93 0.72 1.31 9.52
N PRO A 94 0.29 1.55 10.77
CA PRO A 94 -0.62 0.66 11.45
C PRO A 94 -1.69 0.18 10.46
N ASN A 95 -2.06 -1.09 10.49
CA ASN A 95 -2.98 -1.65 9.48
C ASN A 95 -4.22 -0.79 9.26
N GLU A 96 -4.70 -0.12 10.30
CA GLU A 96 -5.85 0.79 10.26
C GLU A 96 -5.55 2.07 9.46
N GLU A 97 -4.39 2.69 9.66
CA GLU A 97 -3.97 3.87 8.91
C GLU A 97 -3.69 3.53 7.43
N TRP A 98 -3.07 2.37 7.19
CA TRP A 98 -2.86 1.86 5.84
C TRP A 98 -4.18 1.63 5.10
N ILE A 99 -5.17 1.01 5.76
CA ILE A 99 -6.51 0.81 5.20
C ILE A 99 -7.27 2.13 5.04
N LYS A 100 -7.07 3.09 5.96
CA LYS A 100 -7.64 4.44 5.81
C LYS A 100 -7.13 5.12 4.53
N HIS A 101 -5.84 5.11 4.26
CA HIS A 101 -5.29 5.65 3.00
C HIS A 101 -5.92 5.00 1.76
N ILE A 102 -6.17 3.68 1.81
CA ILE A 102 -6.81 2.97 0.70
C ILE A 102 -8.28 3.37 0.55
N THR A 103 -9.02 3.49 1.65
CA THR A 103 -10.42 3.95 1.60
C THR A 103 -10.51 5.39 1.09
N ASP A 104 -9.65 6.29 1.58
CA ASP A 104 -9.59 7.69 1.13
C ASP A 104 -9.27 7.79 -0.38
N TYR A 105 -8.41 6.89 -0.88
CA TYR A 105 -8.12 6.80 -2.31
C TYR A 105 -9.34 6.30 -3.11
N ILE A 106 -10.01 5.24 -2.65
CA ILE A 106 -11.21 4.69 -3.30
C ILE A 106 -12.33 5.75 -3.34
N ASP A 107 -12.54 6.46 -2.24
CA ASP A 107 -13.60 7.48 -2.12
C ASP A 107 -13.40 8.65 -3.08
N LYS A 108 -12.14 8.95 -3.44
CA LYS A 108 -11.80 10.01 -4.40
C LYS A 108 -11.81 9.56 -5.87
N ASN A 109 -11.58 8.26 -6.12
CA ASN A 109 -11.37 7.73 -7.47
C ASN A 109 -12.32 6.55 -7.77
N PHE A 110 -13.50 6.51 -7.13
CA PHE A 110 -14.44 5.39 -7.25
C PHE A 110 -14.95 5.19 -8.67
N ASP A 111 -14.97 6.21 -9.49
CA ASP A 111 -15.38 6.24 -10.90
C ASP A 111 -14.34 5.66 -11.86
N GLU A 112 -13.09 5.54 -11.42
CA GLU A 112 -12.03 4.92 -12.22
C GLU A 112 -12.10 3.39 -12.25
N SER A 113 -11.38 2.78 -13.21
CA SER A 113 -11.16 1.33 -13.23
C SER A 113 -10.23 0.93 -12.09
N LEU A 114 -10.81 0.59 -10.95
CA LEU A 114 -10.09 0.12 -9.76
C LEU A 114 -10.07 -1.41 -9.72
N THR A 115 -8.86 -1.98 -9.79
CA THR A 115 -8.62 -3.41 -9.55
C THR A 115 -7.88 -3.62 -8.25
N LEU A 116 -7.93 -4.84 -7.72
CA LEU A 116 -7.22 -5.20 -6.50
C LEU A 116 -5.70 -5.01 -6.66
N GLU A 117 -5.17 -5.31 -7.85
CA GLU A 117 -3.76 -5.14 -8.21
C GLU A 117 -3.37 -3.65 -8.22
N LYS A 118 -4.21 -2.78 -8.82
CA LYS A 118 -3.99 -1.33 -8.84
C LYS A 118 -3.96 -0.78 -7.41
N LEU A 119 -4.92 -1.13 -6.58
CA LEU A 119 -4.96 -0.71 -5.18
C LEU A 119 -3.74 -1.22 -4.39
N ALA A 120 -3.35 -2.48 -4.59
CA ALA A 120 -2.18 -3.05 -3.93
C ALA A 120 -0.88 -2.35 -4.35
N SER A 121 -0.76 -1.97 -5.63
CA SER A 121 0.39 -1.21 -6.14
C SER A 121 0.49 0.18 -5.50
N ILE A 122 -0.63 0.90 -5.40
CA ILE A 122 -0.69 2.25 -4.80
C ILE A 122 -0.24 2.23 -3.34
N CYS A 123 -0.63 1.21 -2.60
CA CYS A 123 -0.28 1.07 -1.18
C CYS A 123 0.98 0.23 -0.92
N HIS A 124 1.77 -0.06 -1.96
CA HIS A 124 3.00 -0.85 -1.89
C HIS A 124 2.83 -2.22 -1.20
N GLY A 125 1.63 -2.79 -1.30
CA GLY A 125 1.27 -4.08 -0.73
C GLY A 125 1.13 -5.20 -1.77
N SER A 126 0.86 -6.43 -1.31
CA SER A 126 0.41 -7.50 -2.20
C SER A 126 -1.13 -7.55 -2.24
N PRO A 127 -1.75 -7.93 -3.38
CA PRO A 127 -3.20 -8.06 -3.49
C PRO A 127 -3.81 -8.95 -2.40
N PHE A 128 -3.18 -10.09 -2.12
CA PHE A 128 -3.63 -11.02 -1.08
C PHE A 128 -3.59 -10.41 0.32
N HIS A 129 -2.50 -9.69 0.66
CA HIS A 129 -2.36 -9.02 1.96
C HIS A 129 -3.39 -7.89 2.10
N LEU A 130 -3.57 -7.09 1.04
CA LEU A 130 -4.58 -6.04 1.00
C LEU A 130 -5.97 -6.60 1.25
N GLN A 131 -6.40 -7.60 0.46
CA GLN A 131 -7.73 -8.19 0.59
C GLN A 131 -8.02 -8.70 2.00
N ARG A 132 -7.06 -9.43 2.59
CA ARG A 132 -7.19 -10.02 3.92
C ARG A 132 -7.24 -8.96 5.02
N THR A 133 -6.36 -7.95 4.96
CA THR A 133 -6.28 -6.89 5.96
C THR A 133 -7.48 -5.96 5.86
N PHE A 134 -7.89 -5.60 4.65
CA PHE A 134 -9.07 -4.77 4.42
C PHE A 134 -10.33 -5.43 4.98
N LYS A 135 -10.55 -6.72 4.64
CA LYS A 135 -11.68 -7.48 5.16
C LYS A 135 -11.66 -7.60 6.69
N LYS A 136 -10.47 -7.80 7.30
CA LYS A 136 -10.33 -7.85 8.75
C LYS A 136 -10.75 -6.54 9.43
N ILE A 137 -10.43 -5.38 8.84
CA ILE A 137 -10.64 -4.05 9.45
C ILE A 137 -12.02 -3.49 9.08
N LYS A 138 -12.45 -3.65 7.82
CA LYS A 138 -13.71 -3.05 7.32
C LYS A 138 -14.89 -4.04 7.30
N GLY A 139 -14.67 -5.33 7.55
CA GLY A 139 -15.69 -6.35 7.46
C GLY A 139 -16.05 -6.81 6.04
N LEU A 140 -15.54 -6.13 5.00
CA LEU A 140 -15.82 -6.38 3.58
C LEU A 140 -14.55 -6.26 2.74
N THR A 141 -14.56 -6.83 1.55
CA THR A 141 -13.41 -6.76 0.62
C THR A 141 -13.28 -5.37 -0.01
N PRO A 142 -12.10 -4.98 -0.55
CA PRO A 142 -11.94 -3.72 -1.27
C PRO A 142 -12.93 -3.57 -2.44
N MET A 143 -13.18 -4.65 -3.19
CA MET A 143 -14.12 -4.62 -4.31
C MET A 143 -15.57 -4.44 -3.87
N GLU A 144 -15.98 -5.06 -2.76
CA GLU A 144 -17.31 -4.84 -2.15
C GLU A 144 -17.46 -3.40 -1.66
N TYR A 145 -16.40 -2.81 -1.10
CA TYR A 145 -16.38 -1.42 -0.68
C TYR A 145 -16.56 -0.46 -1.87
N ILE A 146 -15.82 -0.67 -2.97
CA ILE A 146 -15.99 0.10 -4.21
C ILE A 146 -17.45 0.01 -4.72
N GLN A 147 -18.00 -1.21 -4.77
CA GLN A 147 -19.39 -1.41 -5.19
C GLN A 147 -20.38 -0.66 -4.29
N GLN A 148 -20.11 -0.62 -2.97
CA GLN A 148 -20.96 0.09 -2.01
C GLN A 148 -20.93 1.60 -2.27
N ILE A 149 -19.74 2.19 -2.44
CA ILE A 149 -19.59 3.62 -2.77
C ILE A 149 -20.29 3.96 -4.09
N ARG A 150 -20.05 3.18 -5.15
CA ARG A 150 -20.69 3.37 -6.46
C ARG A 150 -22.21 3.31 -6.37
N THR A 151 -22.75 2.35 -5.62
CA THR A 151 -24.19 2.22 -5.42
C THR A 151 -24.75 3.42 -4.64
N SER A 152 -24.06 3.90 -3.60
CA SER A 152 -24.49 5.08 -2.84
C SER A 152 -24.48 6.35 -3.71
N LYS A 153 -23.46 6.53 -4.54
CA LYS A 153 -23.41 7.65 -5.50
C LYS A 153 -24.49 7.53 -6.58
N ALA A 154 -24.77 6.31 -7.07
CA ALA A 154 -25.83 6.08 -8.04
C ALA A 154 -27.21 6.43 -7.46
N LYS A 155 -27.51 6.09 -6.20
CA LYS A 155 -28.73 6.52 -5.50
C LYS A 155 -28.87 8.03 -5.52
N TYR A 156 -27.81 8.75 -5.11
CA TYR A 156 -27.80 10.21 -5.13
C TYR A 156 -28.13 10.78 -6.52
N TYR A 157 -27.49 10.28 -7.59
CA TYR A 157 -27.77 10.77 -8.95
C TYR A 157 -29.19 10.42 -9.42
N LEU A 158 -29.72 9.24 -9.05
CA LEU A 158 -31.10 8.86 -9.37
C LEU A 158 -32.13 9.77 -8.70
N GLU A 159 -31.84 10.26 -7.50
CA GLU A 159 -32.75 11.13 -6.71
C GLU A 159 -32.64 12.60 -7.14
N GLN A 160 -31.43 13.06 -7.45
CA GLN A 160 -31.13 14.50 -7.60
C GLN A 160 -30.99 14.95 -9.06
N THR A 161 -30.97 14.04 -10.03
CA THR A 161 -30.71 14.40 -11.44
C THR A 161 -31.66 13.64 -12.40
N ASN A 162 -31.77 14.19 -13.62
CA ASN A 162 -32.46 13.54 -14.72
C ASN A 162 -31.55 12.73 -15.65
N TYR A 163 -30.31 12.42 -15.20
CA TYR A 163 -29.39 11.62 -15.98
C TYR A 163 -30.00 10.27 -16.35
N SER A 164 -29.75 9.81 -17.56
CA SER A 164 -30.14 8.45 -17.98
C SER A 164 -29.45 7.39 -17.12
N ILE A 165 -29.99 6.20 -17.09
CA ILE A 165 -29.38 5.07 -16.36
C ILE A 165 -27.97 4.75 -16.90
N ILE A 166 -27.76 4.96 -18.22
CA ILE A 166 -26.46 4.78 -18.86
C ILE A 166 -25.48 5.82 -18.34
N GLU A 167 -25.86 7.09 -18.34
CA GLU A 167 -24.99 8.19 -17.84
C GLU A 167 -24.62 8.00 -16.37
N ILE A 168 -25.58 7.60 -15.54
CA ILE A 168 -25.31 7.30 -14.12
C ILE A 168 -24.32 6.15 -14.00
N GLY A 169 -24.53 5.07 -14.77
CA GLY A 169 -23.59 3.94 -14.78
C GLY A 169 -22.17 4.37 -15.10
N LEU A 170 -21.98 5.19 -16.15
CA LEU A 170 -20.69 5.73 -16.55
C LEU A 170 -20.10 6.65 -15.46
N THR A 171 -20.88 7.56 -14.91
CA THR A 171 -20.46 8.52 -13.88
C THR A 171 -20.00 7.81 -12.60
N VAL A 172 -20.57 6.66 -12.26
CA VAL A 172 -20.12 5.88 -11.10
C VAL A 172 -19.07 4.81 -11.44
N GLY A 173 -18.52 4.84 -12.66
CA GLY A 173 -17.43 3.96 -13.09
C GLY A 173 -17.87 2.54 -13.45
N ILE A 174 -19.13 2.34 -13.86
CA ILE A 174 -19.68 1.06 -14.33
C ILE A 174 -20.12 1.20 -15.79
N GLN A 175 -19.23 0.85 -16.72
CA GLN A 175 -19.46 1.02 -18.15
C GLN A 175 -20.59 0.11 -18.72
N ASN A 176 -20.73 -1.10 -18.16
CA ASN A 176 -21.76 -2.05 -18.62
C ASN A 176 -23.06 -1.78 -17.88
N THR A 177 -24.04 -1.22 -18.59
CA THR A 177 -25.37 -0.84 -18.05
C THR A 177 -26.17 -2.04 -17.53
N ALA A 178 -26.07 -3.20 -18.18
CA ALA A 178 -26.75 -4.41 -17.71
C ALA A 178 -26.18 -4.89 -16.38
N TYR A 179 -24.84 -4.89 -16.27
CA TYR A 179 -24.16 -5.18 -15.00
C TYR A 179 -24.50 -4.16 -13.94
N PHE A 180 -24.53 -2.86 -14.28
CA PHE A 180 -24.93 -1.79 -13.36
C PHE A 180 -26.32 -2.05 -12.79
N SER A 181 -27.32 -2.31 -13.65
CA SER A 181 -28.69 -2.55 -13.23
C SER A 181 -28.83 -3.79 -12.34
N THR A 182 -28.12 -4.86 -12.67
CA THR A 182 -28.10 -6.11 -11.87
C THR A 182 -27.45 -5.88 -10.50
N LEU A 183 -26.30 -5.20 -10.46
CA LEU A 183 -25.58 -4.88 -9.22
C LEU A 183 -26.43 -3.97 -8.33
N PHE A 184 -27.01 -2.92 -8.91
CA PHE A 184 -27.86 -1.97 -8.18
C PHE A 184 -29.06 -2.67 -7.56
N LYS A 185 -29.78 -3.51 -8.34
CA LYS A 185 -30.91 -4.30 -7.82
C LYS A 185 -30.48 -5.26 -6.71
N LYS A 186 -29.33 -5.93 -6.87
CA LYS A 186 -28.77 -6.82 -5.82
C LYS A 186 -28.49 -6.07 -4.52
N LYS A 187 -28.04 -4.81 -4.59
CA LYS A 187 -27.65 -4.01 -3.42
C LYS A 187 -28.81 -3.22 -2.79
N THR A 188 -29.86 -2.92 -3.55
CA THR A 188 -30.95 -2.02 -3.10
C THR A 188 -32.32 -2.69 -3.03
N GLY A 189 -32.47 -3.83 -3.70
CA GLY A 189 -33.77 -4.49 -3.88
C GLY A 189 -34.55 -4.01 -5.11
N TYR A 190 -34.21 -2.86 -5.69
CA TYR A 190 -34.91 -2.21 -6.80
C TYR A 190 -34.01 -2.06 -8.02
N THR A 191 -34.58 -2.11 -9.23
CA THR A 191 -33.85 -1.64 -10.42
C THR A 191 -33.65 -0.11 -10.33
N PRO A 192 -32.65 0.44 -11.06
CA PRO A 192 -32.42 1.88 -11.06
C PRO A 192 -33.68 2.70 -11.45
N ASN A 193 -34.48 2.24 -12.40
CA ASN A 193 -35.72 2.90 -12.81
C ASN A 193 -36.80 2.83 -11.74
N GLU A 194 -36.99 1.69 -11.10
CA GLU A 194 -37.93 1.55 -9.97
C GLU A 194 -37.51 2.44 -8.81
N TYR A 195 -36.21 2.44 -8.47
CA TYR A 195 -35.68 3.27 -7.41
C TYR A 195 -35.90 4.76 -7.68
N ARG A 196 -35.67 5.23 -8.91
CA ARG A 196 -35.94 6.61 -9.32
C ARG A 196 -37.41 6.98 -9.13
N LYS A 197 -38.32 6.17 -9.63
CA LYS A 197 -39.78 6.43 -9.50
C LYS A 197 -40.25 6.56 -8.04
N LEU A 198 -39.60 5.85 -7.12
CA LEU A 198 -39.96 5.85 -5.70
C LEU A 198 -39.34 7.02 -4.92
N HIS A 199 -38.17 7.55 -5.34
CA HIS A 199 -37.39 8.47 -4.53
C HIS A 199 -37.11 9.82 -5.21
N GLN A 200 -37.30 9.97 -6.51
CA GLN A 200 -37.15 11.25 -7.20
C GLN A 200 -38.38 12.10 -6.88
N LYS A 201 -38.15 13.30 -6.34
CA LYS A 201 -39.21 14.28 -6.00
C LYS A 201 -39.49 15.19 -7.18
#